data_c901b1606263ef233032dd24cbd79d0e
#
_entry.id   c901b1606263ef233032dd24cbd79d0e
#
_cell.length_a   1.000
_cell.length_b   1.000
_cell.length_c   1.000
_cell.angle_alpha   90.00
_cell.angle_beta   90.00
_cell.angle_gamma   90.00
#
_symmetry.space_group_name_H-M   'P 1'
#
loop_
_entity.id
_entity.type
_entity.pdbx_description
1 polymer ?
#
loop_
_entity_poly.entity_id
_entity_poly.type
_entity_poly.pdbx_seq_one_letter_code
_entity_poly.pdbx_strand_id
1 'polypeptide(L)'
;AAPEKPDYIFPPIDLLPYKEQTSGDSQSEMTISAQKIVDTLENFNIHTRVVGISRGPAVTRYEIAPEMGTKVSAIINRSDDVSLSLASTVRISGVIPGKSAIGIEVPNKNVSIVYLRSLIDSDEFRNAKSKVTAGLGVDLAGTKVFLDVAKMPHLLIAGTTGSGKSVCVNSIIMSILMKSTPEDVRFIMIDPKKVEFM
;
A
#
# COMPACT_ATOMS: atom_id res chain seq x y z
N ALA A 1 -29.38 36.09 -23.23
CA ALA A 1 -28.64 35.49 -22.11
C ALA A 1 -28.47 34.01 -22.38
N ALA A 2 -27.24 33.51 -22.34
CA ALA A 2 -27.03 32.07 -22.40
C ALA A 2 -27.70 31.44 -21.18
N PRO A 3 -28.34 30.25 -21.31
CA PRO A 3 -28.95 29.61 -20.16
C PRO A 3 -27.85 29.33 -19.12
N GLU A 4 -28.12 29.72 -17.86
CA GLU A 4 -27.25 29.37 -16.74
C GLU A 4 -27.12 27.83 -16.70
N LYS A 5 -25.88 27.36 -16.81
CA LYS A 5 -25.60 25.94 -16.66
C LYS A 5 -25.92 25.54 -15.22
N PRO A 6 -26.66 24.43 -15.00
CA PRO A 6 -26.89 23.96 -13.65
C PRO A 6 -25.57 23.66 -12.98
N ASP A 7 -25.44 24.04 -11.71
CA ASP A 7 -24.28 23.70 -10.88
C ASP A 7 -24.09 22.19 -10.85
N TYR A 8 -22.87 21.73 -11.16
CA TYR A 8 -22.54 20.31 -11.12
C TYR A 8 -22.56 19.79 -9.68
N ILE A 9 -23.35 18.78 -9.44
CA ILE A 9 -23.43 18.12 -8.13
C ILE A 9 -22.47 16.93 -8.13
N PHE A 10 -21.44 17.00 -7.29
CA PHE A 10 -20.51 15.89 -7.12
C PHE A 10 -21.17 14.67 -6.48
N PRO A 11 -20.75 13.45 -6.84
CA PRO A 11 -21.21 12.26 -6.15
C PRO A 11 -20.95 12.37 -4.64
N PRO A 12 -21.95 12.06 -3.79
CA PRO A 12 -21.74 12.13 -2.34
C PRO A 12 -20.74 11.08 -1.88
N ILE A 13 -19.87 11.42 -0.95
CA ILE A 13 -18.81 10.55 -0.43
C ILE A 13 -19.35 9.26 0.19
N ASP A 14 -20.61 9.28 0.65
CA ASP A 14 -21.29 8.13 1.27
C ASP A 14 -21.62 7.01 0.28
N LEU A 15 -21.52 7.23 -1.02
CA LEU A 15 -21.55 6.17 -2.03
C LEU A 15 -20.34 5.23 -1.93
N LEU A 16 -19.24 5.70 -1.35
CA LEU A 16 -18.06 4.88 -1.13
C LEU A 16 -18.15 4.18 0.22
N PRO A 17 -18.08 2.84 0.24
CA PRO A 17 -18.14 2.11 1.50
C PRO A 17 -16.93 2.48 2.38
N TYR A 18 -17.20 2.54 3.69
CA TYR A 18 -16.16 2.73 4.71
C TYR A 18 -16.54 1.93 5.94
N LYS A 19 -15.57 1.23 6.47
CA LYS A 19 -15.68 0.56 7.75
C LYS A 19 -14.44 0.89 8.55
N GLU A 20 -14.64 1.38 9.77
CA GLU A 20 -13.56 1.59 10.70
C GLU A 20 -12.86 0.26 10.97
N GLN A 21 -11.54 0.23 10.81
CA GLN A 21 -10.78 -1.00 10.98
C GLN A 21 -10.50 -1.21 12.46
N THR A 22 -10.99 -2.32 12.98
CA THR A 22 -10.49 -2.84 14.25
C THR A 22 -9.06 -3.31 14.04
N SER A 23 -8.18 -2.96 14.98
CA SER A 23 -6.76 -3.29 14.96
C SER A 23 -6.55 -4.77 14.63
N GLY A 24 -5.79 -5.03 13.57
CA GLY A 24 -5.33 -6.37 13.21
C GLY A 24 -4.41 -7.01 14.27
N ASP A 25 -3.39 -7.77 13.84
CA ASP A 25 -2.46 -8.49 14.74
C ASP A 25 -2.03 -7.66 15.94
N SER A 26 -2.08 -8.26 17.12
CA SER A 26 -1.80 -7.54 18.36
C SER A 26 -0.33 -7.09 18.45
N GLN A 27 -0.06 -6.06 19.23
CA GLN A 27 1.31 -5.61 19.53
C GLN A 27 2.18 -6.78 20.05
N SER A 28 1.58 -7.70 20.80
CA SER A 28 2.26 -8.90 21.31
C SER A 28 2.68 -9.86 20.20
N GLU A 29 1.85 -10.08 19.18
CA GLU A 29 2.21 -10.95 18.04
C GLU A 29 3.37 -10.36 17.23
N MET A 30 3.39 -9.05 17.02
CA MET A 30 4.51 -8.38 16.35
C MET A 30 5.80 -8.52 17.15
N THR A 31 5.74 -8.40 18.48
CA THR A 31 6.91 -8.58 19.35
C THR A 31 7.43 -10.02 19.32
N ILE A 32 6.53 -11.00 19.36
CA ILE A 32 6.90 -12.43 19.24
C ILE A 32 7.58 -12.70 17.89
N SER A 33 7.03 -12.18 16.81
CA SER A 33 7.62 -12.35 15.47
C SER A 33 8.98 -11.68 15.36
N ALA A 34 9.14 -10.49 15.93
CA ALA A 34 10.42 -9.78 16.01
C ALA A 34 11.48 -10.60 16.75
N GLN A 35 11.14 -11.18 17.90
CA GLN A 35 12.04 -12.03 18.66
C GLN A 35 12.44 -13.28 17.88
N LYS A 36 11.48 -13.97 17.26
CA LYS A 36 11.77 -15.15 16.43
C LYS A 36 12.74 -14.85 15.28
N ILE A 37 12.62 -13.66 14.64
CA ILE A 37 13.55 -13.26 13.59
C ILE A 37 14.97 -13.15 14.15
N VAL A 38 15.14 -12.45 15.28
CA VAL A 38 16.45 -12.29 15.92
C VAL A 38 17.02 -13.65 16.33
N ASP A 39 16.26 -14.48 17.04
CA ASP A 39 16.70 -15.81 17.50
C ASP A 39 17.12 -16.70 16.32
N THR A 40 16.36 -16.64 15.21
CA THR A 40 16.70 -17.41 14.01
C THR A 40 18.02 -16.98 13.42
N LEU A 41 18.28 -15.68 13.30
CA LEU A 41 19.55 -15.15 12.78
C LEU A 41 20.71 -15.45 13.73
N GLU A 42 20.48 -15.38 15.03
CA GLU A 42 21.48 -15.68 16.06
C GLU A 42 21.93 -17.16 16.02
N ASN A 43 21.03 -18.11 15.71
CA ASN A 43 21.38 -19.51 15.50
C ASN A 43 22.39 -19.73 14.35
N PHE A 44 22.52 -18.75 13.46
CA PHE A 44 23.52 -18.74 12.38
C PHE A 44 24.71 -17.84 12.70
N ASN A 45 24.92 -17.44 13.96
CA ASN A 45 25.94 -16.49 14.41
C ASN A 45 25.83 -15.11 13.71
N ILE A 46 24.60 -14.70 13.39
CA ILE A 46 24.31 -13.38 12.81
C ILE A 46 23.64 -12.55 13.90
N HIS A 47 24.43 -11.77 14.64
CA HIS A 47 23.94 -10.94 15.72
C HIS A 47 23.25 -9.69 15.18
N THR A 48 22.01 -9.51 15.58
CA THR A 48 21.13 -8.43 15.09
C THR A 48 20.23 -7.92 16.20
N ARG A 49 19.67 -6.73 16.01
CA ARG A 49 18.64 -6.18 16.89
C ARG A 49 17.51 -5.56 16.10
N VAL A 50 16.30 -5.62 16.60
CA VAL A 50 15.15 -4.91 16.04
C VAL A 50 15.25 -3.44 16.44
N VAL A 51 15.26 -2.54 15.48
CA VAL A 51 15.32 -1.08 15.68
C VAL A 51 14.01 -0.38 15.33
N GLY A 52 13.08 -1.09 14.69
CA GLY A 52 11.76 -0.55 14.37
C GLY A 52 10.83 -1.63 13.84
N ILE A 53 9.53 -1.40 14.00
CA ILE A 53 8.48 -2.21 13.42
C ILE A 53 7.47 -1.26 12.78
N SER A 54 7.22 -1.43 11.49
CA SER A 54 6.22 -0.65 10.75
C SER A 54 5.17 -1.59 10.20
N ARG A 55 3.91 -1.41 10.64
CA ARG A 55 2.80 -2.24 10.20
C ARG A 55 2.02 -1.54 9.09
N GLY A 56 2.05 -2.13 7.90
CA GLY A 56 1.17 -1.77 6.80
C GLY A 56 -0.13 -2.60 6.79
N PRO A 57 -1.01 -2.37 5.80
CA PRO A 57 -2.29 -3.08 5.70
C PRO A 57 -2.16 -4.59 5.46
N ALA A 58 -1.20 -5.00 4.64
CA ALA A 58 -1.01 -6.40 4.23
C ALA A 58 0.29 -7.01 4.76
N VAL A 59 1.27 -6.18 5.12
CA VAL A 59 2.64 -6.60 5.46
C VAL A 59 3.14 -5.79 6.65
N THR A 60 3.82 -6.45 7.59
CA THR A 60 4.58 -5.80 8.65
C THR A 60 6.06 -5.85 8.32
N ARG A 61 6.74 -4.71 8.36
CA ARG A 61 8.18 -4.58 8.17
C ARG A 61 8.87 -4.51 9.52
N TYR A 62 9.81 -5.43 9.73
CA TYR A 62 10.75 -5.43 10.84
C TYR A 62 12.06 -4.82 10.38
N GLU A 63 12.52 -3.78 11.04
CA GLU A 63 13.78 -3.09 10.76
C GLU A 63 14.86 -3.71 11.63
N ILE A 64 15.79 -4.41 11.02
CA ILE A 64 16.83 -5.17 11.70
C ILE A 64 18.19 -4.48 11.49
N ALA A 65 18.83 -4.07 12.56
CA ALA A 65 20.18 -3.53 12.54
C ALA A 65 21.19 -4.64 12.84
N PRO A 66 22.07 -5.02 11.89
CA PRO A 66 23.14 -5.97 12.15
C PRO A 66 24.25 -5.33 12.98
N GLU A 67 25.02 -6.16 13.70
CA GLU A 67 26.27 -5.72 14.32
C GLU A 67 27.34 -5.36 13.30
N MET A 68 28.30 -4.54 13.74
CA MET A 68 29.43 -4.11 12.88
C MET A 68 30.20 -5.32 12.35
N GLY A 69 30.47 -5.32 11.05
CA GLY A 69 31.19 -6.40 10.37
C GLY A 69 30.27 -7.48 9.78
N THR A 70 28.98 -7.48 10.08
CA THR A 70 28.02 -8.41 9.48
C THR A 70 27.75 -8.04 8.03
N LYS A 71 27.92 -9.00 7.11
CA LYS A 71 27.59 -8.80 5.70
C LYS A 71 26.07 -8.84 5.49
N VAL A 72 25.54 -7.84 4.76
CA VAL A 72 24.12 -7.79 4.39
C VAL A 72 23.65 -9.06 3.67
N SER A 73 24.49 -9.60 2.79
CA SER A 73 24.22 -10.85 2.06
C SER A 73 24.06 -12.06 2.99
N ALA A 74 24.72 -12.09 4.15
CA ALA A 74 24.55 -13.17 5.11
C ALA A 74 23.11 -13.21 5.66
N ILE A 75 22.49 -12.04 5.88
CA ILE A 75 21.10 -11.94 6.32
C ILE A 75 20.15 -12.30 5.18
N ILE A 76 20.38 -11.75 3.98
CA ILE A 76 19.51 -12.00 2.81
C ILE A 76 19.43 -13.49 2.49
N ASN A 77 20.55 -14.21 2.58
CA ASN A 77 20.61 -15.65 2.31
C ASN A 77 19.89 -16.52 3.36
N ARG A 78 19.39 -15.94 4.45
CA ARG A 78 18.59 -16.62 5.49
C ARG A 78 17.09 -16.40 5.36
N SER A 79 16.65 -15.91 4.21
CA SER A 79 15.21 -15.65 3.95
C SER A 79 14.34 -16.90 4.18
N ASP A 80 14.81 -18.07 3.71
CA ASP A 80 14.07 -19.32 3.83
C ASP A 80 14.06 -19.84 5.27
N ASP A 81 15.17 -19.68 6.00
CA ASP A 81 15.26 -20.08 7.41
C ASP A 81 14.31 -19.23 8.29
N VAL A 82 14.27 -17.91 8.04
CA VAL A 82 13.35 -16.99 8.71
C VAL A 82 11.90 -17.30 8.32
N SER A 83 11.63 -17.61 7.05
CA SER A 83 10.29 -18.00 6.58
C SER A 83 9.82 -19.26 7.30
N LEU A 84 10.69 -20.24 7.46
CA LEU A 84 10.39 -21.49 8.18
C LEU A 84 10.05 -21.22 9.65
N SER A 85 10.87 -20.41 10.33
CA SER A 85 10.68 -20.11 11.76
C SER A 85 9.37 -19.35 12.05
N LEU A 86 8.94 -18.51 11.12
CA LEU A 86 7.69 -17.74 11.21
C LEU A 86 6.48 -18.47 10.63
N ALA A 87 6.69 -19.63 9.98
CA ALA A 87 5.68 -20.33 9.18
C ALA A 87 4.95 -19.40 8.20
N SER A 88 5.72 -18.49 7.56
CA SER A 88 5.20 -17.47 6.65
C SER A 88 6.26 -17.11 5.61
N THR A 89 5.86 -16.87 4.38
CA THR A 89 6.79 -16.41 3.34
C THR A 89 7.26 -15.00 3.66
N VAL A 90 8.54 -14.82 3.97
CA VAL A 90 9.12 -13.49 4.23
C VAL A 90 9.87 -12.97 3.02
N ARG A 91 9.97 -11.66 2.92
CA ARG A 91 10.79 -10.97 1.94
C ARG A 91 11.80 -10.08 2.65
N ILE A 92 13.08 -10.29 2.37
CA ILE A 92 14.13 -9.39 2.84
C ILE A 92 14.35 -8.30 1.79
N SER A 93 13.96 -7.06 2.09
CA SER A 93 14.01 -5.93 1.15
C SER A 93 15.40 -5.28 1.03
N GLY A 94 16.39 -5.80 1.76
CA GLY A 94 17.73 -5.22 1.79
C GLY A 94 17.82 -3.97 2.68
N VAL A 95 18.81 -3.12 2.41
CA VAL A 95 19.07 -1.91 3.22
C VAL A 95 17.96 -0.89 3.02
N ILE A 96 17.44 -0.37 4.12
CA ILE A 96 16.40 0.66 4.10
C ILE A 96 17.05 2.02 3.82
N PRO A 97 16.62 2.77 2.78
CA PRO A 97 17.17 4.09 2.50
C PRO A 97 17.10 5.02 3.71
N GLY A 98 18.22 5.67 4.04
CA GLY A 98 18.33 6.59 5.17
C GLY A 98 18.42 5.95 6.55
N LYS A 99 18.49 4.62 6.64
CA LYS A 99 18.64 3.88 7.90
C LYS A 99 19.79 2.86 7.83
N SER A 100 20.49 2.65 8.93
CA SER A 100 21.46 1.56 9.07
C SER A 100 20.75 0.25 9.46
N ALA A 101 19.75 -0.13 8.71
CA ALA A 101 18.91 -1.29 8.97
C ALA A 101 18.48 -1.99 7.69
N ILE A 102 18.15 -3.28 7.83
CA ILE A 102 17.63 -4.14 6.77
C ILE A 102 16.15 -4.36 7.04
N GLY A 103 15.32 -4.28 6.01
CA GLY A 103 13.88 -4.54 6.12
C GLY A 103 13.57 -6.03 5.93
N ILE A 104 12.85 -6.63 6.88
CA ILE A 104 12.25 -7.96 6.75
C ILE A 104 10.74 -7.78 6.73
N GLU A 105 10.12 -8.11 5.61
CA GLU A 105 8.68 -7.95 5.37
C GLU A 105 7.98 -9.30 5.60
N VAL A 106 7.04 -9.32 6.54
CA VAL A 106 6.25 -10.49 6.91
C VAL A 106 4.78 -10.23 6.61
N PRO A 107 4.10 -11.06 5.81
CA PRO A 107 2.67 -10.93 5.56
C PRO A 107 1.86 -10.94 6.86
N ASN A 108 0.92 -10.03 6.98
CA ASN A 108 0.01 -9.99 8.11
C ASN A 108 -0.95 -11.19 8.07
N LYS A 109 -1.22 -11.80 9.21
CA LYS A 109 -2.26 -12.83 9.31
C LYS A 109 -3.64 -12.25 9.00
N ASN A 110 -3.89 -11.03 9.48
CA ASN A 110 -5.12 -10.29 9.24
C ASN A 110 -4.80 -9.10 8.34
N VAL A 111 -5.14 -9.23 7.06
CA VAL A 111 -4.97 -8.15 6.07
C VAL A 111 -6.05 -7.10 6.30
N SER A 112 -5.63 -5.85 6.41
CA SER A 112 -6.53 -4.71 6.53
C SER A 112 -6.92 -4.17 5.15
N ILE A 113 -8.20 -3.91 4.94
CA ILE A 113 -8.70 -3.33 3.68
C ILE A 113 -8.47 -1.82 3.70
N VAL A 114 -7.81 -1.30 2.66
CA VAL A 114 -7.71 0.16 2.46
C VAL A 114 -8.90 0.63 1.65
N TYR A 115 -9.83 1.31 2.31
CA TYR A 115 -11.02 1.85 1.65
C TYR A 115 -10.67 3.12 0.85
N LEU A 116 -11.13 3.19 -0.39
CA LEU A 116 -10.93 4.36 -1.24
C LEU A 116 -11.44 5.65 -0.58
N ARG A 117 -12.55 5.57 0.16
CA ARG A 117 -13.12 6.70 0.91
C ARG A 117 -12.08 7.32 1.85
N SER A 118 -11.27 6.52 2.54
CA SER A 118 -10.25 7.03 3.47
C SER A 118 -9.15 7.84 2.78
N LEU A 119 -8.92 7.59 1.49
CA LEU A 119 -7.97 8.35 0.67
C LEU A 119 -8.61 9.63 0.15
N ILE A 120 -9.81 9.53 -0.42
CA ILE A 120 -10.53 10.67 -1.02
C ILE A 120 -10.93 11.70 0.05
N ASP A 121 -11.33 11.23 1.24
CA ASP A 121 -11.71 12.09 2.36
C ASP A 121 -10.49 12.65 3.14
N SER A 122 -9.35 12.77 2.51
CA SER A 122 -8.14 13.31 3.11
C SER A 122 -7.79 14.70 2.58
N ASP A 123 -7.10 15.48 3.42
CA ASP A 123 -6.66 16.82 3.06
C ASP A 123 -5.63 16.78 1.92
N GLU A 124 -4.79 15.74 1.87
CA GLU A 124 -3.82 15.53 0.81
C GLU A 124 -4.51 15.40 -0.55
N PHE A 125 -5.61 14.64 -0.61
CA PHE A 125 -6.39 14.48 -1.84
C PHE A 125 -7.15 15.75 -2.20
N ARG A 126 -7.83 16.38 -1.24
CA ARG A 126 -8.60 17.61 -1.45
C ARG A 126 -7.72 18.74 -1.95
N ASN A 127 -6.52 18.91 -1.38
CA ASN A 127 -5.58 19.98 -1.72
C ASN A 127 -4.70 19.66 -2.93
N ALA A 128 -4.77 18.43 -3.49
CA ALA A 128 -4.01 18.09 -4.70
C ALA A 128 -4.45 18.94 -5.89
N LYS A 129 -3.50 19.60 -6.54
CA LYS A 129 -3.74 20.56 -7.62
C LYS A 129 -4.29 19.93 -8.90
N SER A 130 -3.88 18.71 -9.19
CA SER A 130 -4.27 18.01 -10.41
C SER A 130 -5.71 17.54 -10.33
N LYS A 131 -6.47 17.77 -11.39
CA LYS A 131 -7.86 17.32 -11.56
C LYS A 131 -7.97 15.80 -11.77
N VAL A 132 -6.89 15.15 -12.14
CA VAL A 132 -6.80 13.70 -12.37
C VAL A 132 -5.91 13.02 -11.32
N THR A 133 -5.92 13.53 -10.10
CA THR A 133 -5.31 12.85 -8.95
C THR A 133 -6.14 11.64 -8.56
N ALA A 134 -5.50 10.49 -8.37
CA ALA A 134 -6.14 9.26 -7.92
C ALA A 134 -5.48 8.69 -6.66
N GLY A 135 -6.28 8.12 -5.77
CA GLY A 135 -5.80 7.39 -4.60
C GLY A 135 -5.36 5.97 -4.97
N LEU A 136 -4.11 5.60 -4.67
CA LEU A 136 -3.60 4.25 -4.88
C LEU A 136 -3.72 3.36 -3.65
N GLY A 137 -3.55 3.91 -2.46
CA GLY A 137 -3.53 3.14 -1.23
C GLY A 137 -2.71 3.80 -0.14
N VAL A 138 -2.12 2.99 0.72
CA VAL A 138 -1.17 3.42 1.75
C VAL A 138 0.12 2.61 1.62
N ASP A 139 1.24 3.23 1.96
CA ASP A 139 2.53 2.55 2.01
C ASP A 139 2.70 1.73 3.31
N LEU A 140 3.88 1.13 3.49
CA LEU A 140 4.20 0.34 4.68
C LEU A 140 4.28 1.18 5.97
N ALA A 141 4.43 2.50 5.85
CA ALA A 141 4.42 3.42 6.98
C ALA A 141 3.01 3.94 7.31
N GLY A 142 2.00 3.55 6.52
CA GLY A 142 0.63 4.04 6.64
C GLY A 142 0.39 5.38 5.94
N THR A 143 1.37 5.89 5.18
CA THR A 143 1.25 7.14 4.43
C THR A 143 0.38 6.92 3.20
N LYS A 144 -0.57 7.80 2.97
CA LYS A 144 -1.44 7.76 1.79
C LYS A 144 -0.66 8.05 0.51
N VAL A 145 -0.87 7.23 -0.51
CA VAL A 145 -0.17 7.33 -1.79
C VAL A 145 -1.16 7.74 -2.87
N PHE A 146 -0.83 8.80 -3.59
CA PHE A 146 -1.62 9.35 -4.69
C PHE A 146 -0.83 9.35 -5.98
N LEU A 147 -1.56 9.20 -7.08
CA LEU A 147 -1.07 9.21 -8.44
C LEU A 147 -1.61 10.46 -9.15
N ASP A 148 -0.76 11.20 -9.84
CA ASP A 148 -1.18 12.24 -10.78
C ASP A 148 -1.10 11.69 -12.20
N VAL A 149 -2.25 11.30 -12.74
CA VAL A 149 -2.33 10.69 -14.09
C VAL A 149 -1.85 11.65 -15.18
N ALA A 150 -2.01 12.97 -14.99
CA ALA A 150 -1.56 13.97 -15.96
C ALA A 150 -0.03 14.01 -16.13
N LYS A 151 0.72 13.58 -15.12
CA LYS A 151 2.19 13.52 -15.16
C LYS A 151 2.72 12.26 -15.81
N MET A 152 1.86 11.32 -16.17
CA MET A 152 2.23 10.05 -16.77
C MET A 152 1.79 10.04 -18.24
N PRO A 153 2.70 9.86 -19.21
CA PRO A 153 2.32 9.77 -20.61
C PRO A 153 1.48 8.50 -20.88
N HIS A 154 1.76 7.43 -20.13
CA HIS A 154 1.05 6.15 -20.18
C HIS A 154 1.07 5.50 -18.80
N LEU A 155 0.01 4.78 -18.46
CA LEU A 155 -0.09 3.98 -17.25
C LEU A 155 -0.48 2.55 -17.64
N LEU A 156 0.38 1.59 -17.32
CA LEU A 156 0.10 0.17 -17.48
C LEU A 156 -0.25 -0.45 -16.13
N ILE A 157 -1.43 -1.08 -16.05
CA ILE A 157 -1.86 -1.83 -14.86
C ILE A 157 -1.99 -3.29 -15.26
N ALA A 158 -1.16 -4.15 -14.68
CA ALA A 158 -1.13 -5.58 -14.98
C ALA A 158 -1.22 -6.41 -13.70
N GLY A 159 -1.74 -7.62 -13.82
CA GLY A 159 -1.86 -8.55 -12.71
C GLY A 159 -2.60 -9.82 -13.11
N THR A 160 -2.40 -10.90 -12.35
CA THR A 160 -3.13 -12.17 -12.52
C THR A 160 -4.61 -12.01 -12.14
N THR A 161 -5.42 -12.97 -12.50
CA THR A 161 -6.84 -13.01 -12.09
C THR A 161 -6.93 -12.94 -10.56
N GLY A 162 -7.79 -12.06 -10.05
CA GLY A 162 -7.96 -11.86 -8.59
C GLY A 162 -6.92 -10.94 -7.93
N SER A 163 -5.92 -10.42 -8.66
CA SER A 163 -4.90 -9.51 -8.08
C SER A 163 -5.41 -8.11 -7.74
N GLY A 164 -6.66 -7.77 -8.11
CA GLY A 164 -7.24 -6.45 -7.89
C GLY A 164 -7.04 -5.44 -9.01
N LYS A 165 -6.61 -5.87 -10.22
CA LYS A 165 -6.41 -4.97 -11.38
C LYS A 165 -7.65 -4.10 -11.65
N SER A 166 -8.83 -4.71 -11.78
CA SER A 166 -10.10 -4.01 -12.03
C SER A 166 -10.47 -3.07 -10.89
N VAL A 167 -10.24 -3.49 -9.66
CA VAL A 167 -10.46 -2.65 -8.47
C VAL A 167 -9.55 -1.42 -8.52
N CYS A 168 -8.28 -1.57 -8.89
CA CYS A 168 -7.34 -0.46 -9.05
C CYS A 168 -7.79 0.53 -10.13
N VAL A 169 -8.19 0.03 -11.32
CA VAL A 169 -8.70 0.87 -12.42
C VAL A 169 -9.95 1.63 -11.98
N ASN A 170 -10.92 0.94 -11.37
CA ASN A 170 -12.14 1.57 -10.86
C ASN A 170 -11.85 2.59 -9.76
N SER A 171 -10.87 2.34 -8.88
CA SER A 171 -10.46 3.30 -7.85
C SER A 171 -9.87 4.57 -8.46
N ILE A 172 -9.11 4.47 -9.56
CA ILE A 172 -8.60 5.63 -10.30
C ILE A 172 -9.76 6.43 -10.90
N ILE A 173 -10.68 5.76 -11.61
CA ILE A 173 -11.85 6.39 -12.22
C ILE A 173 -12.70 7.09 -11.14
N MET A 174 -13.02 6.39 -10.06
CA MET A 174 -13.82 6.94 -8.95
C MET A 174 -13.14 8.13 -8.28
N SER A 175 -11.82 8.08 -8.10
CA SER A 175 -11.06 9.21 -7.56
C SER A 175 -11.24 10.48 -8.41
N ILE A 176 -11.17 10.33 -9.74
CA ILE A 176 -11.33 11.44 -10.67
C ILE A 176 -12.77 11.95 -10.66
N LEU A 177 -13.77 11.07 -10.67
CA LEU A 177 -15.18 11.44 -10.62
C LEU A 177 -15.56 12.18 -9.33
N MET A 178 -14.93 11.85 -8.21
CA MET A 178 -15.12 12.53 -6.93
C MET A 178 -14.42 13.89 -6.83
N LYS A 179 -13.56 14.25 -7.79
CA LYS A 179 -12.76 15.47 -7.75
C LYS A 179 -13.05 16.43 -8.89
N SER A 180 -13.48 15.93 -10.04
CA SER A 180 -13.52 16.70 -11.29
C SER A 180 -14.89 16.70 -11.93
N THR A 181 -15.23 17.85 -12.52
CA THR A 181 -16.48 18.01 -13.26
C THR A 181 -16.33 17.47 -14.70
N PRO A 182 -17.43 17.20 -15.42
CA PRO A 182 -17.40 16.82 -16.85
C PRO A 182 -16.80 17.91 -17.76
N GLU A 183 -16.68 19.15 -17.28
CA GLU A 183 -15.98 20.24 -17.99
C GLU A 183 -14.47 20.11 -17.83
N ASP A 184 -14.00 19.66 -16.67
CA ASP A 184 -12.58 19.46 -16.36
C ASP A 184 -12.01 18.21 -17.02
N VAL A 185 -12.76 17.08 -16.97
CA VAL A 185 -12.28 15.76 -17.39
C VAL A 185 -13.36 14.99 -18.14
N ARG A 186 -12.97 14.34 -19.22
CA ARG A 186 -13.79 13.42 -19.99
C ARG A 186 -13.08 12.07 -20.13
N PHE A 187 -13.85 11.00 -20.12
CA PHE A 187 -13.34 9.64 -20.25
C PHE A 187 -13.68 9.04 -21.62
N ILE A 188 -12.72 8.33 -22.20
CA ILE A 188 -12.95 7.36 -23.27
C ILE A 188 -12.58 6.00 -22.69
N MET A 189 -13.56 5.12 -22.54
CA MET A 189 -13.38 3.80 -21.94
C MET A 189 -13.70 2.71 -22.94
N ILE A 190 -12.78 1.76 -23.11
CA ILE A 190 -12.93 0.62 -24.03
C ILE A 190 -12.79 -0.65 -23.20
N ASP A 191 -13.87 -1.42 -23.10
CA ASP A 191 -13.92 -2.72 -22.42
C ASP A 191 -14.29 -3.81 -23.43
N PRO A 192 -13.30 -4.45 -24.07
CA PRO A 192 -13.58 -5.45 -25.11
C PRO A 192 -14.23 -6.73 -24.55
N LYS A 193 -14.09 -6.98 -23.25
CA LYS A 193 -14.66 -8.16 -22.59
C LYS A 193 -16.02 -7.89 -21.94
N LYS A 194 -16.44 -6.64 -21.81
CA LYS A 194 -17.68 -6.21 -21.13
C LYS A 194 -17.80 -6.76 -19.71
N VAL A 195 -16.73 -6.70 -18.93
CA VAL A 195 -16.69 -7.22 -17.55
C VAL A 195 -16.11 -6.25 -16.55
N GLU A 196 -15.49 -5.14 -17.00
CA GLU A 196 -14.78 -4.21 -16.15
C GLU A 196 -15.61 -2.94 -15.82
N PHE A 197 -16.46 -2.51 -16.77
CA PHE A 197 -17.22 -1.24 -16.70
C PHE A 197 -18.73 -1.43 -16.85
N MET A 198 -19.27 -2.48 -16.26
CA MET A 198 -20.74 -2.72 -16.26
C MET A 198 -21.39 -2.11 -15.02
#